data_22a29d5dd0d37644f5d19ddcb0de3204
#
_entry.id   22a29d5dd0d37644f5d19ddcb0de3204
#
_cell.length_a   1.000
_cell.length_b   1.000
_cell.length_c   1.000
_cell.angle_alpha   90.00
_cell.angle_beta   90.00
_cell.angle_gamma   90.00
#
_symmetry.space_group_name_H-M   'P 1'
#
loop_
_entity.id
_entity.type
_entity.pdbx_description
1 polymer ?
#
loop_
_entity_poly.entity_id
_entity_poly.type
_entity_poly.pdbx_seq_one_letter_code
_entity_poly.pdbx_strand_id
1 'polypeptide(L)'
;MTQAITEPRELPRIWRRHSRRAVLRRFAAQLAAVIAVVWAAWGLDVHWPFVLDAPQQVADLSGRMVPPDWSFVDDVIPPMIETINIATLGTILAVVFSVPTALLAARNTTLNAATLWLARVVVVTSRSVNELVWAIIFAAIFGPGPMAGVVAIGVRSIGFTSKLIAEGIEEIDRGQVEAIEATGADRGKVLIYGILPQIMPTIAGVVTFRWDINIRQSAVIGLVGAGGIGITLNSAMNLFNWDQVMVILIAIFIV
;
A
#
# COMPACT_ATOMS: atom_id res chain seq x y z
N MET A 1 -10.97 -83.40 24.11
CA MET A 1 -9.81 -82.82 23.48
C MET A 1 -10.29 -81.73 22.50
N THR A 2 -10.41 -80.52 23.00
CA THR A 2 -10.92 -79.34 22.19
C THR A 2 -9.70 -78.48 21.88
N GLN A 3 -9.32 -78.35 20.58
CA GLN A 3 -8.21 -77.55 20.14
C GLN A 3 -8.75 -76.09 20.21
N ALA A 4 -8.05 -75.26 21.01
CA ALA A 4 -8.17 -73.85 21.03
C ALA A 4 -7.55 -73.27 19.75
N ILE A 5 -8.33 -72.74 18.86
CA ILE A 5 -7.92 -71.97 17.70
C ILE A 5 -7.37 -70.63 18.24
N THR A 6 -6.05 -70.45 18.24
CA THR A 6 -5.40 -69.18 18.55
C THR A 6 -5.65 -68.22 17.38
N GLU A 7 -6.53 -67.24 17.59
CA GLU A 7 -6.68 -66.11 16.64
C GLU A 7 -5.31 -65.39 16.45
N PRO A 8 -4.97 -65.05 15.22
CA PRO A 8 -3.73 -64.28 14.95
C PRO A 8 -3.87 -62.87 15.55
N ARG A 9 -2.99 -62.58 16.49
CA ARG A 9 -2.87 -61.26 17.12
C ARG A 9 -2.56 -60.24 16.04
N GLU A 10 -3.57 -59.42 15.64
CA GLU A 10 -3.33 -58.30 14.73
C GLU A 10 -2.36 -57.30 15.37
N LEU A 11 -1.19 -57.14 14.76
CA LEU A 11 -0.21 -56.15 15.18
C LEU A 11 -0.83 -54.74 15.05
N PRO A 12 -0.64 -53.85 16.06
CA PRO A 12 -1.23 -52.51 16.01
C PRO A 12 -0.78 -51.77 14.76
N ARG A 13 -1.76 -51.31 13.95
CA ARG A 13 -1.47 -50.49 12.77
C ARG A 13 -0.75 -49.22 13.22
N ILE A 14 0.55 -49.15 12.92
CA ILE A 14 1.34 -47.91 13.17
C ILE A 14 0.73 -46.79 12.36
N TRP A 15 0.05 -45.89 13.06
CA TRP A 15 -0.54 -44.70 12.43
C TRP A 15 0.56 -43.78 11.90
N ARG A 16 0.65 -43.61 10.58
CA ARG A 16 1.61 -42.72 9.93
C ARG A 16 0.85 -41.50 9.45
N ARG A 17 1.12 -40.32 10.02
CA ARG A 17 0.50 -39.07 9.72
C ARG A 17 0.59 -38.67 8.24
N HIS A 18 1.61 -39.13 7.53
CA HIS A 18 1.82 -38.88 6.11
C HIS A 18 2.40 -40.09 5.38
N SER A 19 1.97 -40.28 4.11
CA SER A 19 2.60 -41.29 3.25
C SER A 19 4.08 -40.94 2.98
N ARG A 20 4.94 -41.97 2.76
CA ARG A 20 6.37 -41.75 2.44
C ARG A 20 6.56 -40.80 1.26
N ARG A 21 5.67 -40.86 0.24
CA ARG A 21 5.70 -39.95 -0.93
C ARG A 21 5.36 -38.50 -0.55
N ALA A 22 4.51 -38.26 0.42
CA ALA A 22 4.19 -36.92 0.90
C ALA A 22 5.34 -36.31 1.71
N VAL A 23 6.01 -37.11 2.53
CA VAL A 23 7.20 -36.70 3.27
C VAL A 23 8.34 -36.36 2.32
N LEU A 24 8.59 -37.23 1.32
CA LEU A 24 9.64 -37.01 0.33
C LEU A 24 9.39 -35.73 -0.51
N ARG A 25 8.13 -35.50 -0.94
CA ARG A 25 7.77 -34.26 -1.65
C ARG A 25 7.97 -33.02 -0.80
N ARG A 26 7.61 -33.05 0.48
CA ARG A 26 7.87 -31.93 1.40
C ARG A 26 9.35 -31.67 1.60
N PHE A 27 10.14 -32.74 1.81
CA PHE A 27 11.58 -32.62 1.93
C PHE A 27 12.21 -32.07 0.65
N ALA A 28 11.82 -32.57 -0.52
CA ALA A 28 12.30 -32.05 -1.81
C ALA A 28 11.91 -30.59 -2.02
N ALA A 29 10.69 -30.17 -1.65
CA ALA A 29 10.27 -28.79 -1.72
C ALA A 29 11.07 -27.88 -0.77
N GLN A 30 11.33 -28.34 0.46
CA GLN A 30 12.17 -27.62 1.42
C GLN A 30 13.62 -27.49 0.93
N LEU A 31 14.17 -28.57 0.41
CA LEU A 31 15.52 -28.59 -0.16
C LEU A 31 15.61 -27.63 -1.37
N ALA A 32 14.62 -27.67 -2.27
CA ALA A 32 14.55 -26.77 -3.41
C ALA A 32 14.44 -25.30 -2.97
N ALA A 33 13.66 -25.02 -1.91
CA ALA A 33 13.56 -23.67 -1.36
C ALA A 33 14.90 -23.20 -0.77
N VAL A 34 15.60 -24.07 -0.02
CA VAL A 34 16.93 -23.75 0.52
C VAL A 34 17.94 -23.51 -0.61
N ILE A 35 17.95 -24.36 -1.63
CA ILE A 35 18.83 -24.20 -2.81
C ILE A 35 18.52 -22.87 -3.51
N ALA A 36 17.23 -22.53 -3.69
CA ALA A 36 16.84 -21.26 -4.32
C ALA A 36 17.31 -20.05 -3.49
N VAL A 37 17.21 -20.09 -2.16
CA VAL A 37 17.69 -19.02 -1.28
C VAL A 37 19.22 -18.90 -1.35
N VAL A 38 19.95 -20.03 -1.28
CA VAL A 38 21.41 -20.01 -1.39
C VAL A 38 21.86 -19.52 -2.77
N TRP A 39 21.19 -19.94 -3.84
CA TRP A 39 21.47 -19.47 -5.18
C TRP A 39 21.20 -17.98 -5.34
N ALA A 40 20.08 -17.47 -4.80
CA ALA A 40 19.75 -16.05 -4.78
C ALA A 40 20.78 -15.23 -3.97
N ALA A 41 21.17 -15.74 -2.80
CA ALA A 41 22.18 -15.09 -1.96
C ALA A 41 23.56 -15.03 -2.65
N TRP A 42 23.90 -16.09 -3.39
CA TRP A 42 25.17 -16.15 -4.11
C TRP A 42 25.19 -15.21 -5.34
N GLY A 43 24.03 -15.01 -6.00
CA GLY A 43 23.88 -14.08 -7.11
C GLY A 43 23.85 -12.60 -6.72
N LEU A 44 23.74 -12.27 -5.42
CA LEU A 44 23.65 -10.89 -4.92
C LEU A 44 25.00 -10.16 -4.83
N ASP A 45 26.13 -10.80 -5.10
CA ASP A 45 27.50 -10.24 -5.03
C ASP A 45 27.71 -9.29 -3.83
N VAL A 46 27.39 -9.79 -2.64
CA VAL A 46 27.43 -9.03 -1.40
C VAL A 46 28.87 -8.70 -1.04
N HIS A 47 29.24 -7.43 -1.04
CA HIS A 47 30.54 -6.96 -0.57
C HIS A 47 30.60 -7.00 0.97
N TRP A 48 30.97 -8.15 1.50
CA TRP A 48 31.05 -8.42 2.95
C TRP A 48 31.80 -7.37 3.77
N PRO A 49 32.88 -6.74 3.27
CA PRO A 49 33.56 -5.66 4.01
C PRO A 49 32.60 -4.53 4.40
N PHE A 50 31.73 -4.07 3.48
CA PHE A 50 30.76 -3.02 3.80
C PHE A 50 29.73 -3.45 4.85
N VAL A 51 29.36 -4.73 4.87
CA VAL A 51 28.42 -5.25 5.88
C VAL A 51 29.07 -5.30 7.26
N LEU A 52 30.36 -5.66 7.33
CA LEU A 52 31.12 -5.71 8.58
C LEU A 52 31.42 -4.31 9.13
N ASP A 53 31.64 -3.34 8.26
CA ASP A 53 31.89 -1.93 8.62
C ASP A 53 30.60 -1.15 8.91
N ALA A 54 29.41 -1.71 8.59
CA ALA A 54 28.13 -1.03 8.77
C ALA A 54 27.90 -0.51 10.19
N PRO A 55 28.21 -1.22 11.29
CA PRO A 55 28.04 -0.69 12.64
C PRO A 55 28.88 0.58 12.90
N GLN A 56 30.10 0.62 12.38
CA GLN A 56 30.98 1.77 12.53
C GLN A 56 30.49 2.96 11.70
N GLN A 57 30.03 2.71 10.47
CA GLN A 57 29.44 3.76 9.61
C GLN A 57 28.15 4.34 10.21
N VAL A 58 27.31 3.49 10.85
CA VAL A 58 26.11 3.96 11.57
C VAL A 58 26.49 4.83 12.76
N ALA A 59 27.52 4.44 13.52
CA ALA A 59 28.01 5.23 14.65
C ALA A 59 28.57 6.59 14.19
N ASP A 60 29.35 6.62 13.11
CA ASP A 60 29.88 7.85 12.51
C ASP A 60 28.77 8.76 12.00
N LEU A 61 27.78 8.20 11.29
CA LEU A 61 26.65 8.95 10.77
C LEU A 61 25.83 9.56 11.90
N SER A 62 25.48 8.75 12.92
CA SER A 62 24.76 9.23 14.09
C SER A 62 25.52 10.30 14.87
N GLY A 63 26.85 10.18 14.95
CA GLY A 63 27.70 11.20 15.54
C GLY A 63 27.69 12.55 14.81
N ARG A 64 27.50 12.53 13.48
CA ARG A 64 27.35 13.75 12.66
C ARG A 64 25.96 14.35 12.72
N MET A 65 24.94 13.53 13.04
CA MET A 65 23.54 13.96 13.17
C MET A 65 23.25 14.60 14.53
N VAL A 66 24.13 14.43 15.51
CA VAL A 66 23.96 14.95 16.88
C VAL A 66 25.13 15.89 17.22
N PRO A 67 24.84 17.14 17.67
CA PRO A 67 23.51 17.72 17.98
C PRO A 67 22.75 18.14 16.72
N PRO A 68 21.40 18.04 16.72
CA PRO A 68 20.57 18.58 15.65
C PRO A 68 20.69 20.10 15.55
N ASP A 69 20.69 20.64 14.32
CA ASP A 69 20.66 22.08 14.09
C ASP A 69 19.23 22.63 14.27
N TRP A 70 18.88 22.96 15.52
CA TRP A 70 17.57 23.50 15.85
C TRP A 70 17.28 24.86 15.20
N SER A 71 18.28 25.60 14.72
CA SER A 71 18.06 26.85 13.99
C SER A 71 17.40 26.63 12.62
N PHE A 72 17.50 25.41 12.09
CA PHE A 72 16.90 25.02 10.82
C PHE A 72 15.39 24.68 10.89
N VAL A 73 14.78 24.68 12.09
CA VAL A 73 13.37 24.34 12.26
C VAL A 73 12.44 25.27 11.46
N ASP A 74 12.74 26.57 11.46
CA ASP A 74 11.92 27.55 10.74
C ASP A 74 11.93 27.32 9.22
N ASP A 75 13.00 26.78 8.66
CA ASP A 75 13.14 26.43 7.24
C ASP A 75 12.43 25.10 6.91
N VAL A 76 12.13 24.26 7.89
CA VAL A 76 11.43 22.98 7.73
C VAL A 76 9.91 23.15 7.70
N ILE A 77 9.38 24.17 8.39
CA ILE A 77 7.94 24.39 8.49
C ILE A 77 7.24 24.58 7.13
N PRO A 78 7.73 25.46 6.21
CA PRO A 78 7.06 25.65 4.94
C PRO A 78 7.02 24.40 4.05
N PRO A 79 8.12 23.64 3.86
CA PRO A 79 8.08 22.36 3.14
C PRO A 79 7.19 21.31 3.79
N MET A 80 7.06 21.31 5.13
CA MET A 80 6.17 20.41 5.84
C MET A 80 4.70 20.71 5.53
N ILE A 81 4.30 21.99 5.58
CA ILE A 81 2.97 22.44 5.19
C ILE A 81 2.69 22.08 3.72
N GLU A 82 3.67 22.27 2.84
CA GLU A 82 3.57 21.86 1.44
C GLU A 82 3.32 20.35 1.30
N THR A 83 4.01 19.51 2.08
CA THR A 83 3.82 18.07 2.11
C THR A 83 2.39 17.69 2.49
N ILE A 84 1.82 18.31 3.52
CA ILE A 84 0.44 18.09 3.96
C ILE A 84 -0.54 18.54 2.89
N ASN A 85 -0.28 19.69 2.24
CA ASN A 85 -1.11 20.20 1.15
C ASN A 85 -1.10 19.27 -0.07
N ILE A 86 0.06 18.74 -0.47
CA ILE A 86 0.19 17.76 -1.55
C ILE A 86 -0.63 16.50 -1.22
N ALA A 87 -0.50 15.97 -0.02
CA ALA A 87 -1.25 14.79 0.43
C ALA A 87 -2.75 15.04 0.45
N THR A 88 -3.18 16.20 0.94
CA THR A 88 -4.59 16.58 1.03
C THR A 88 -5.21 16.75 -0.35
N LEU A 89 -4.58 17.55 -1.22
CA LEU A 89 -5.07 17.79 -2.58
C LEU A 89 -5.04 16.51 -3.42
N GLY A 90 -3.99 15.68 -3.27
CA GLY A 90 -3.90 14.36 -3.91
C GLY A 90 -5.00 13.41 -3.44
N THR A 91 -5.35 13.45 -2.15
CA THR A 91 -6.46 12.65 -1.62
C THR A 91 -7.82 13.15 -2.15
N ILE A 92 -8.05 14.45 -2.18
CA ILE A 92 -9.27 15.02 -2.75
C ILE A 92 -9.42 14.63 -4.22
N LEU A 93 -8.34 14.77 -5.01
CA LEU A 93 -8.31 14.33 -6.40
C LEU A 93 -8.67 12.86 -6.54
N ALA A 94 -8.06 12.02 -5.70
CA ALA A 94 -8.35 10.59 -5.67
C ALA A 94 -9.83 10.31 -5.38
N VAL A 95 -10.42 10.96 -4.37
CA VAL A 95 -11.82 10.74 -3.97
C VAL A 95 -12.77 11.09 -5.10
N VAL A 96 -12.56 12.23 -5.76
CA VAL A 96 -13.40 12.70 -6.89
C VAL A 96 -13.47 11.65 -8.00
N PHE A 97 -12.36 10.99 -8.33
CA PHE A 97 -12.32 9.95 -9.35
C PHE A 97 -12.64 8.55 -8.82
N SER A 98 -12.38 8.29 -7.54
CA SER A 98 -12.60 6.97 -6.95
C SER A 98 -14.06 6.63 -6.75
N VAL A 99 -14.90 7.59 -6.36
CA VAL A 99 -16.33 7.32 -6.12
C VAL A 99 -17.03 6.84 -7.39
N PRO A 100 -16.97 7.55 -8.54
CA PRO A 100 -17.58 7.06 -9.78
C PRO A 100 -16.94 5.74 -10.25
N THR A 101 -15.62 5.62 -10.12
CA THR A 101 -14.93 4.38 -10.51
C THR A 101 -15.39 3.19 -9.63
N ALA A 102 -15.59 3.39 -8.34
CA ALA A 102 -16.07 2.36 -7.42
C ALA A 102 -17.49 1.90 -7.76
N LEU A 103 -18.40 2.84 -8.07
CA LEU A 103 -19.77 2.53 -8.52
C LEU A 103 -19.78 1.68 -9.79
N LEU A 104 -18.86 1.92 -10.70
CA LEU A 104 -18.72 1.15 -11.94
C LEU A 104 -17.98 -0.19 -11.71
N ALA A 105 -17.13 -0.28 -10.69
CA ALA A 105 -16.35 -1.48 -10.37
C ALA A 105 -17.10 -2.48 -9.48
N ALA A 106 -18.15 -2.04 -8.76
CA ALA A 106 -19.00 -2.90 -7.94
C ALA A 106 -20.04 -3.61 -8.81
N ARG A 107 -20.24 -4.91 -8.54
CA ARG A 107 -21.14 -5.78 -9.34
C ARG A 107 -22.61 -5.41 -9.24
N ASN A 108 -23.01 -4.88 -8.09
CA ASN A 108 -24.40 -4.54 -7.80
C ASN A 108 -24.84 -3.16 -8.32
N THR A 109 -23.88 -2.29 -8.70
CA THR A 109 -24.19 -0.94 -9.20
C THR A 109 -23.74 -0.69 -10.63
N THR A 110 -22.91 -1.56 -11.20
CA THR A 110 -22.40 -1.42 -12.57
C THR A 110 -23.52 -1.44 -13.61
N LEU A 111 -23.33 -0.66 -14.69
CA LEU A 111 -24.32 -0.55 -15.77
C LEU A 111 -24.30 -1.78 -16.68
N ASN A 112 -23.11 -2.30 -17.00
CA ASN A 112 -22.92 -3.47 -17.87
C ASN A 112 -21.52 -4.08 -17.65
N ALA A 113 -21.29 -5.25 -18.27
CA ALA A 113 -20.00 -5.96 -18.17
C ALA A 113 -18.80 -5.17 -18.70
N ALA A 114 -19.00 -4.32 -19.71
CA ALA A 114 -17.93 -3.52 -20.30
C ALA A 114 -17.49 -2.40 -19.33
N THR A 115 -18.43 -1.69 -18.69
CA THR A 115 -18.12 -0.67 -17.68
C THR A 115 -17.44 -1.27 -16.46
N LEU A 116 -17.89 -2.46 -16.01
CA LEU A 116 -17.25 -3.20 -14.95
C LEU A 116 -15.79 -3.53 -15.29
N TRP A 117 -15.56 -4.05 -16.49
CA TRP A 117 -14.21 -4.41 -16.93
C TRP A 117 -13.31 -3.18 -17.02
N LEU A 118 -13.78 -2.09 -17.64
CA LEU A 118 -13.02 -0.82 -17.74
C LEU A 118 -12.68 -0.26 -16.37
N ALA A 119 -13.63 -0.19 -15.45
CA ALA A 119 -13.38 0.29 -14.08
C ALA A 119 -12.34 -0.57 -13.36
N ARG A 120 -12.40 -1.88 -13.52
CA ARG A 120 -11.42 -2.80 -12.93
C ARG A 120 -10.03 -2.65 -13.54
N VAL A 121 -9.92 -2.40 -14.85
CA VAL A 121 -8.65 -2.09 -15.51
C VAL A 121 -8.05 -0.81 -14.92
N VAL A 122 -8.82 0.25 -14.75
CA VAL A 122 -8.36 1.50 -14.10
C VAL A 122 -7.86 1.22 -12.69
N VAL A 123 -8.63 0.50 -11.89
CA VAL A 123 -8.26 0.12 -10.52
C VAL A 123 -6.95 -0.68 -10.48
N VAL A 124 -6.79 -1.68 -11.33
CA VAL A 124 -5.59 -2.52 -11.38
C VAL A 124 -4.38 -1.73 -11.85
N THR A 125 -4.51 -0.98 -12.95
CA THR A 125 -3.41 -0.19 -13.52
C THR A 125 -2.89 0.87 -12.54
N SER A 126 -3.80 1.62 -11.90
CA SER A 126 -3.44 2.61 -10.89
C SER A 126 -2.66 2.00 -9.72
N ARG A 127 -2.96 0.76 -9.32
CA ARG A 127 -2.31 0.07 -8.20
C ARG A 127 -1.03 -0.67 -8.58
N SER A 128 -0.87 -1.04 -9.84
CA SER A 128 0.29 -1.83 -10.30
C SER A 128 1.58 -1.03 -10.33
N VAL A 129 1.48 0.29 -10.48
CA VAL A 129 2.63 1.19 -10.56
C VAL A 129 2.88 1.84 -9.21
N ASN A 130 4.14 1.85 -8.77
CA ASN A 130 4.53 2.50 -7.51
C ASN A 130 4.38 4.03 -7.63
N GLU A 131 4.06 4.69 -6.50
CA GLU A 131 3.91 6.15 -6.45
C GLU A 131 5.15 6.93 -6.88
N LEU A 132 6.35 6.41 -6.61
CA LEU A 132 7.60 7.04 -7.06
C LEU A 132 7.71 7.08 -8.58
N VAL A 133 7.26 6.02 -9.26
CA VAL A 133 7.25 5.97 -10.74
C VAL A 133 6.26 7.00 -11.28
N TRP A 134 5.06 7.09 -10.69
CA TRP A 134 4.09 8.13 -11.05
C TRP A 134 4.66 9.53 -10.81
N ALA A 135 5.33 9.75 -9.67
CA ALA A 135 5.96 11.04 -9.35
C ALA A 135 7.00 11.45 -10.39
N ILE A 136 7.87 10.53 -10.81
CA ILE A 136 8.88 10.79 -11.86
C ILE A 136 8.22 11.11 -13.20
N ILE A 137 7.19 10.35 -13.59
CA ILE A 137 6.47 10.59 -14.85
C ILE A 137 5.81 11.98 -14.83
N PHE A 138 5.11 12.33 -13.74
CA PHE A 138 4.45 13.63 -13.67
C PHE A 138 5.43 14.78 -13.44
N ALA A 139 6.56 14.55 -12.78
CA ALA A 139 7.64 15.57 -12.72
C ALA A 139 8.26 15.81 -14.11
N ALA A 140 8.31 14.81 -14.97
CA ALA A 140 8.75 14.99 -16.36
C ALA A 140 7.73 15.75 -17.22
N ILE A 141 6.43 15.60 -16.93
CA ILE A 141 5.33 16.26 -17.69
C ILE A 141 5.09 17.69 -17.21
N PHE A 142 4.95 17.90 -15.90
CA PHE A 142 4.56 19.20 -15.30
C PHE A 142 5.77 20.02 -14.81
N GLY A 143 6.95 19.43 -14.85
CA GLY A 143 8.13 19.93 -14.14
C GLY A 143 8.20 19.45 -12.70
N PRO A 144 9.41 19.49 -12.08
CA PRO A 144 9.56 19.18 -10.65
C PRO A 144 8.78 20.20 -9.80
N GLY A 145 8.10 19.74 -8.77
CA GLY A 145 7.33 20.58 -7.87
C GLY A 145 6.03 19.95 -7.35
N PRO A 146 5.27 20.69 -6.53
CA PRO A 146 4.09 20.18 -5.80
C PRO A 146 3.00 19.61 -6.69
N MET A 147 2.83 20.17 -7.90
CA MET A 147 1.78 19.72 -8.84
C MET A 147 2.02 18.27 -9.28
N ALA A 148 3.27 17.90 -9.56
CA ALA A 148 3.64 16.54 -9.88
C ALA A 148 3.31 15.58 -8.72
N GLY A 149 3.57 16.00 -7.48
CA GLY A 149 3.24 15.25 -6.27
C GLY A 149 1.74 15.04 -6.09
N VAL A 150 0.94 16.08 -6.22
CA VAL A 150 -0.53 16.03 -6.11
C VAL A 150 -1.11 15.01 -7.10
N VAL A 151 -0.69 15.10 -8.37
CA VAL A 151 -1.22 14.21 -9.42
C VAL A 151 -0.74 12.78 -9.22
N ALA A 152 0.52 12.59 -8.83
CA ALA A 152 1.09 11.25 -8.56
C ALA A 152 0.35 10.53 -7.43
N ILE A 153 0.17 11.20 -6.29
CA ILE A 153 -0.59 10.69 -5.15
C ILE A 153 -2.04 10.45 -5.54
N GLY A 154 -2.66 11.39 -6.25
CA GLY A 154 -4.04 11.29 -6.70
C GLY A 154 -4.26 10.05 -7.56
N VAL A 155 -3.52 9.91 -8.64
CA VAL A 155 -3.64 8.78 -9.59
C VAL A 155 -3.39 7.44 -8.90
N ARG A 156 -2.36 7.35 -8.07
CA ARG A 156 -2.03 6.12 -7.32
C ARG A 156 -3.14 5.76 -6.33
N SER A 157 -3.74 6.76 -5.70
CA SER A 157 -4.78 6.57 -4.68
C SER A 157 -6.13 6.17 -5.27
N ILE A 158 -6.45 6.56 -6.53
CA ILE A 158 -7.72 6.19 -7.21
C ILE A 158 -7.96 4.68 -7.12
N GLY A 159 -6.99 3.87 -7.52
CA GLY A 159 -7.18 2.41 -7.57
C GLY A 159 -7.38 1.77 -6.21
N PHE A 160 -6.69 2.24 -5.18
CA PHE A 160 -6.84 1.72 -3.83
C PHE A 160 -8.20 2.11 -3.22
N THR A 161 -8.52 3.40 -3.28
CA THR A 161 -9.77 3.95 -2.73
C THR A 161 -10.99 3.39 -3.44
N SER A 162 -10.97 3.33 -4.79
CA SER A 162 -12.07 2.76 -5.57
C SER A 162 -12.31 1.29 -5.23
N LYS A 163 -11.25 0.51 -5.01
CA LYS A 163 -11.42 -0.91 -4.66
C LYS A 163 -12.13 -1.09 -3.33
N LEU A 164 -11.68 -0.40 -2.28
CA LEU A 164 -12.26 -0.52 -0.95
C LEU A 164 -13.71 0.01 -0.91
N ILE A 165 -13.99 1.10 -1.61
CA ILE A 165 -15.36 1.62 -1.73
C ILE A 165 -16.25 0.63 -2.50
N ALA A 166 -15.75 0.03 -3.60
CA ALA A 166 -16.50 -0.95 -4.37
C ALA A 166 -16.82 -2.22 -3.56
N GLU A 167 -15.87 -2.69 -2.74
CA GLU A 167 -16.09 -3.79 -1.80
C GLU A 167 -17.18 -3.40 -0.77
N GLY A 168 -17.13 -2.19 -0.20
CA GLY A 168 -18.18 -1.70 0.69
C GLY A 168 -19.55 -1.58 0.01
N ILE A 169 -19.60 -1.21 -1.28
CA ILE A 169 -20.85 -1.19 -2.05
C ILE A 169 -21.39 -2.62 -2.27
N GLU A 170 -20.53 -3.61 -2.46
CA GLU A 170 -20.94 -5.01 -2.64
C GLU A 170 -21.47 -5.64 -1.34
N GLU A 171 -21.10 -5.11 -0.16
CA GLU A 171 -21.45 -5.61 1.17
C GLU A 171 -22.72 -4.97 1.79
N ILE A 172 -23.37 -4.01 1.11
CA ILE A 172 -24.57 -3.33 1.63
C ILE A 172 -25.75 -4.28 1.87
N ASP A 173 -26.63 -3.89 2.78
CA ASP A 173 -27.91 -4.57 3.00
C ASP A 173 -28.85 -4.33 1.81
N ARG A 174 -29.10 -5.40 1.06
CA ARG A 174 -30.00 -5.37 -0.09
C ARG A 174 -31.46 -5.12 0.28
N GLY A 175 -31.90 -5.52 1.47
CA GLY A 175 -33.26 -5.28 1.91
C GLY A 175 -33.63 -3.79 1.96
N GLN A 176 -32.70 -2.94 2.35
CA GLN A 176 -32.91 -1.48 2.33
C GLN A 176 -32.99 -0.94 0.89
N VAL A 177 -32.20 -1.49 -0.04
CA VAL A 177 -32.25 -1.11 -1.45
C VAL A 177 -33.55 -1.53 -2.09
N GLU A 178 -33.99 -2.78 -1.86
CA GLU A 178 -35.28 -3.35 -2.36
C GLU A 178 -36.49 -2.57 -1.83
N ALA A 179 -36.45 -2.13 -0.57
CA ALA A 179 -37.51 -1.31 0.01
C ALA A 179 -37.69 0.01 -0.74
N ILE A 180 -36.60 0.65 -1.19
CA ILE A 180 -36.64 1.89 -1.97
C ILE A 180 -37.07 1.59 -3.41
N GLU A 181 -36.60 0.51 -4.01
CA GLU A 181 -37.04 0.09 -5.34
C GLU A 181 -38.54 -0.21 -5.37
N ALA A 182 -39.11 -0.81 -4.32
CA ALA A 182 -40.52 -1.08 -4.18
C ALA A 182 -41.43 0.16 -4.19
N THR A 183 -40.88 1.36 -3.88
CA THR A 183 -41.59 2.63 -4.01
C THR A 183 -41.71 3.14 -5.44
N GLY A 184 -41.12 2.44 -6.43
CA GLY A 184 -41.03 2.90 -7.83
C GLY A 184 -39.90 3.92 -8.07
N ALA A 185 -38.91 3.99 -7.19
CA ALA A 185 -37.77 4.90 -7.32
C ALA A 185 -36.91 4.51 -8.54
N ASP A 186 -36.46 5.52 -9.27
CA ASP A 186 -35.49 5.33 -10.36
C ASP A 186 -34.08 5.00 -9.81
N ARG A 187 -33.19 4.52 -10.68
CA ARG A 187 -31.82 4.12 -10.29
C ARG A 187 -31.05 5.22 -9.57
N GLY A 188 -31.25 6.50 -9.93
CA GLY A 188 -30.58 7.61 -9.27
C GLY A 188 -31.05 7.80 -7.83
N LYS A 189 -32.35 7.66 -7.59
CA LYS A 189 -32.93 7.74 -6.23
C LYS A 189 -32.51 6.54 -5.39
N VAL A 190 -32.50 5.34 -5.97
CA VAL A 190 -31.96 4.14 -5.30
C VAL A 190 -30.51 4.35 -4.88
N LEU A 191 -29.67 4.91 -5.74
CA LEU A 191 -28.28 5.20 -5.41
C LEU A 191 -28.17 6.20 -4.24
N ILE A 192 -28.92 7.31 -4.30
CA ILE A 192 -28.81 8.39 -3.31
C ILE A 192 -29.43 8.00 -1.97
N TYR A 193 -30.57 7.30 -1.95
CA TYR A 193 -31.31 7.02 -0.73
C TYR A 193 -31.10 5.58 -0.21
N GLY A 194 -30.76 4.63 -1.08
CA GLY A 194 -30.58 3.23 -0.70
C GLY A 194 -29.13 2.82 -0.49
N ILE A 195 -28.23 3.32 -1.35
CA ILE A 195 -26.84 2.85 -1.35
C ILE A 195 -25.92 3.85 -0.64
N LEU A 196 -25.96 5.12 -1.04
CA LEU A 196 -25.04 6.15 -0.56
C LEU A 196 -25.04 6.30 0.97
N PRO A 197 -26.18 6.31 1.70
CA PRO A 197 -26.16 6.42 3.15
C PRO A 197 -25.46 5.24 3.84
N GLN A 198 -25.59 4.03 3.29
CA GLN A 198 -24.96 2.84 3.85
C GLN A 198 -23.43 2.85 3.67
N ILE A 199 -22.93 3.38 2.55
CA ILE A 199 -21.50 3.37 2.24
C ILE A 199 -20.75 4.62 2.74
N MET A 200 -21.44 5.69 3.17
CA MET A 200 -20.80 6.92 3.66
C MET A 200 -19.80 6.69 4.80
N PRO A 201 -20.09 5.87 5.82
CA PRO A 201 -19.12 5.57 6.87
C PRO A 201 -17.87 4.86 6.31
N THR A 202 -18.06 3.95 5.36
CA THR A 202 -16.97 3.25 4.68
C THR A 202 -16.13 4.22 3.85
N ILE A 203 -16.76 5.11 3.08
CA ILE A 203 -16.05 6.15 2.33
C ILE A 203 -15.22 7.02 3.27
N ALA A 204 -15.81 7.53 4.36
CA ALA A 204 -15.12 8.36 5.33
C ALA A 204 -13.90 7.65 5.93
N GLY A 205 -14.06 6.39 6.35
CA GLY A 205 -12.98 5.59 6.90
C GLY A 205 -11.84 5.36 5.89
N VAL A 206 -12.18 4.99 4.65
CA VAL A 206 -11.21 4.76 3.57
C VAL A 206 -10.47 6.04 3.20
N VAL A 207 -11.17 7.17 3.13
CA VAL A 207 -10.57 8.48 2.78
C VAL A 207 -9.61 8.93 3.87
N THR A 208 -10.02 8.86 5.15
CA THR A 208 -9.17 9.23 6.27
C THR A 208 -7.90 8.35 6.34
N PHE A 209 -8.07 7.03 6.20
CA PHE A 209 -6.97 6.08 6.16
C PHE A 209 -6.01 6.37 4.99
N ARG A 210 -6.57 6.69 3.81
CA ARG A 210 -5.74 7.00 2.64
C ARG A 210 -5.02 8.32 2.78
N TRP A 211 -5.66 9.33 3.38
CA TRP A 211 -5.04 10.62 3.66
C TRP A 211 -3.83 10.49 4.57
N ASP A 212 -3.93 9.73 5.67
CA ASP A 212 -2.81 9.41 6.56
C ASP A 212 -1.64 8.76 5.81
N ILE A 213 -1.91 7.76 4.98
CA ILE A 213 -0.87 7.14 4.15
C ILE A 213 -0.26 8.14 3.17
N ASN A 214 -1.08 8.99 2.55
CA ASN A 214 -0.61 9.95 1.55
C ASN A 214 0.31 11.02 2.15
N ILE A 215 0.13 11.41 3.42
CA ILE A 215 1.05 12.33 4.11
C ILE A 215 2.45 11.73 4.14
N ARG A 216 2.59 10.49 4.58
CA ARG A 216 3.89 9.81 4.62
C ARG A 216 4.49 9.59 3.22
N GLN A 217 3.67 9.24 2.24
CA GLN A 217 4.10 9.07 0.85
C GLN A 217 4.53 10.39 0.21
N SER A 218 3.87 11.51 0.55
CA SER A 218 4.24 12.83 0.06
C SER A 218 5.66 13.23 0.44
N ALA A 219 6.11 12.91 1.66
CA ALA A 219 7.49 13.13 2.06
C ALA A 219 8.48 12.32 1.21
N VAL A 220 8.13 11.08 0.87
CA VAL A 220 9.01 10.18 0.08
C VAL A 220 9.10 10.59 -1.39
N ILE A 221 7.98 10.94 -2.03
CA ILE A 221 7.99 11.36 -3.44
C ILE A 221 8.72 12.68 -3.67
N GLY A 222 8.86 13.52 -2.63
CA GLY A 222 9.67 14.72 -2.67
C GLY A 222 11.13 14.44 -3.00
N LEU A 223 11.68 13.27 -2.64
CA LEU A 223 13.07 12.86 -2.99
C LEU A 223 13.29 12.77 -4.50
N VAL A 224 12.25 12.54 -5.28
CA VAL A 224 12.30 12.51 -6.76
C VAL A 224 11.79 13.80 -7.40
N GLY A 225 11.73 14.90 -6.63
CA GLY A 225 11.38 16.22 -7.14
C GLY A 225 9.90 16.54 -7.19
N ALA A 226 9.05 15.76 -6.48
CA ALA A 226 7.60 15.96 -6.47
C ALA A 226 7.10 16.94 -5.36
N GLY A 227 7.94 17.83 -4.88
CA GLY A 227 7.59 18.85 -3.89
C GLY A 227 7.74 18.41 -2.43
N GLY A 228 7.46 19.32 -1.51
CA GLY A 228 7.39 19.07 -0.08
C GLY A 228 8.75 18.86 0.60
N ILE A 229 8.66 18.37 1.83
CA ILE A 229 9.83 18.18 2.72
C ILE A 229 10.89 17.22 2.14
N GLY A 230 10.50 16.33 1.24
CA GLY A 230 11.44 15.40 0.61
C GLY A 230 12.51 16.09 -0.24
N ILE A 231 12.19 17.23 -0.87
CA ILE A 231 13.20 18.02 -1.61
C ILE A 231 14.22 18.61 -0.63
N THR A 232 13.75 19.15 0.50
CA THR A 232 14.63 19.69 1.54
C THR A 232 15.53 18.60 2.12
N LEU A 233 14.96 17.41 2.38
CA LEU A 233 15.73 16.25 2.83
C LEU A 233 16.79 15.84 1.82
N ASN A 234 16.43 15.72 0.54
CA ASN A 234 17.38 15.37 -0.52
C ASN A 234 18.50 16.40 -0.66
N SER A 235 18.17 17.69 -0.56
CA SER A 235 19.16 18.77 -0.62
C SER A 235 20.13 18.74 0.56
N ALA A 236 19.63 18.56 1.79
CA ALA A 236 20.44 18.45 2.99
C ALA A 236 21.37 17.22 2.93
N MET A 237 20.88 16.08 2.44
CA MET A 237 21.68 14.86 2.24
C MET A 237 22.78 15.06 1.19
N ASN A 238 22.50 15.70 0.07
CA ASN A 238 23.45 15.96 -1.00
C ASN A 238 24.55 16.98 -0.58
N LEU A 239 24.22 17.86 0.34
CA LEU A 239 25.17 18.83 0.93
C LEU A 239 25.91 18.27 2.15
N PHE A 240 25.60 17.02 2.57
CA PHE A 240 26.17 16.38 3.76
C PHE A 240 25.91 17.13 5.08
N ASN A 241 24.83 17.92 5.16
CA ASN A 241 24.38 18.63 6.36
C ASN A 241 23.56 17.67 7.25
N TRP A 242 24.26 16.74 7.90
CA TRP A 242 23.61 15.66 8.65
C TRP A 242 22.87 16.13 9.90
N ASP A 243 23.30 17.24 10.51
CA ASP A 243 22.64 17.95 11.59
C ASP A 243 21.24 18.48 11.20
N GLN A 244 21.11 19.03 9.97
CA GLN A 244 19.83 19.46 9.39
C GLN A 244 18.97 18.25 8.99
N VAL A 245 19.59 17.20 8.44
CA VAL A 245 18.88 15.95 8.12
C VAL A 245 18.18 15.40 9.36
N MET A 246 18.83 15.47 10.54
CA MET A 246 18.21 15.00 11.78
C MET A 246 16.95 15.80 12.14
N VAL A 247 16.96 17.11 11.99
CA VAL A 247 15.77 17.97 12.23
C VAL A 247 14.64 17.62 11.27
N ILE A 248 14.95 17.42 9.99
CA ILE A 248 13.96 17.04 8.97
C ILE A 248 13.35 15.67 9.28
N LEU A 249 14.16 14.67 9.68
CA LEU A 249 13.68 13.36 10.05
C LEU A 249 12.77 13.40 11.29
N ILE A 250 13.12 14.19 12.29
CA ILE A 250 12.27 14.41 13.48
C ILE A 250 10.94 15.03 13.05
N ALA A 251 10.97 16.03 12.17
CA ALA A 251 9.75 16.67 11.67
C ALA A 251 8.85 15.67 10.88
N ILE A 252 9.43 14.85 10.01
CA ILE A 252 8.69 13.79 9.30
C ILE A 252 8.10 12.76 10.27
N PHE A 253 8.81 12.45 11.36
CA PHE A 253 8.34 11.45 12.32
C PHE A 253 7.18 11.96 13.20
N ILE A 254 7.08 13.28 13.42
CA ILE A 254 6.01 13.91 14.21
C ILE A 254 4.69 13.98 13.41
N VAL A 255 4.75 14.05 12.11
CA VAL A 255 3.59 14.18 11.21
C VAL A 255 3.13 12.82 10.68
#